data_55d05c57910aad9fbee7e0525b986d4e
#
_entry.id   55d05c57910aad9fbee7e0525b986d4e
#
_cell.length_a   1.000
_cell.length_b   1.000
_cell.length_c   1.000
_cell.angle_alpha   90.00
_cell.angle_beta   90.00
_cell.angle_gamma   90.00
#
_symmetry.space_group_name_H-M   'P 1'
#
loop_
_entity.id
_entity.type
_entity.pdbx_description
1 polymer ?
#
loop_
_entity_poly.entity_id
_entity_poly.type
_entity_poly.pdbx_seq_one_letter_code
_entity_poly.pdbx_strand_id
1 'polypeptide(L)'
;MAFYRKKKSGWQFRISYKTADGKYKEISKSCFKTKAEAVNAAAIAQKELSEGIHEDKNITLADYFKEWMEIYKKPEVDPETYTKYKFSHKVIKEYFKDAKLSKITATQYQKVFNDLSERYVKETVKRINSNIRQAIKVALHEGSLKKDFTTLVKIHSSVESKKEEDKYLELDQRAEFIESVSKTIQYQSSFFCYVVAKTGLRFSEAQGLTNDDNCINRKELYIYIFRTYKINGARRGWGKTKNPQSVRKVPINQEFLDMLDKYLATGFVENDDNRLFTHVSNSMANKLIKKRTQTEVTCHGLRHTYVSFLIYHNVDVVSIARLVGHKDATETLQTYAHLFEKKQDEVFDFVRKIA
;
A
#
# COMPACT_ATOMS: atom_id res chain seq x y z
N MET A 1 -13.68 46.59 -1.02
CA MET A 1 -13.58 47.69 -2.01
C MET A 1 -12.11 47.79 -2.46
N ALA A 2 -11.85 47.98 -3.76
CA ALA A 2 -10.49 48.12 -4.26
C ALA A 2 -10.03 49.58 -4.18
N PHE A 3 -8.83 49.83 -3.70
CA PHE A 3 -8.21 51.15 -3.65
C PHE A 3 -7.12 51.27 -4.75
N TYR A 4 -7.08 52.41 -5.44
CA TYR A 4 -6.18 52.64 -6.59
C TYR A 4 -5.29 53.82 -6.32
N ARG A 5 -3.95 53.69 -6.58
CA ARG A 5 -2.97 54.74 -6.39
C ARG A 5 -1.99 54.77 -7.55
N LYS A 6 -1.64 55.98 -8.04
CA LYS A 6 -0.57 56.20 -9.00
C LYS A 6 0.77 56.35 -8.26
N LYS A 7 1.77 55.56 -8.63
CA LYS A 7 3.15 55.60 -8.13
C LYS A 7 4.08 55.99 -9.26
N LYS A 8 5.36 56.28 -8.95
CA LYS A 8 6.39 56.56 -9.96
C LYS A 8 6.54 55.41 -10.99
N SER A 9 6.35 54.17 -10.55
CA SER A 9 6.43 52.96 -11.35
C SER A 9 5.14 52.53 -12.04
N GLY A 10 4.06 53.33 -12.00
CA GLY A 10 2.77 53.03 -12.61
C GLY A 10 1.61 52.97 -11.60
N TRP A 11 0.48 52.47 -12.01
CA TRP A 11 -0.70 52.33 -11.15
C TRP A 11 -0.60 51.09 -10.28
N GLN A 12 -1.18 51.18 -9.07
CA GLN A 12 -1.31 50.09 -8.10
C GLN A 12 -2.77 49.99 -7.67
N PHE A 13 -3.24 48.74 -7.46
CA PHE A 13 -4.45 48.51 -6.69
C PHE A 13 -4.16 47.79 -5.37
N ARG A 14 -5.09 47.95 -4.40
CA ARG A 14 -5.14 47.25 -3.12
C ARG A 14 -6.54 46.78 -2.84
N ILE A 15 -6.68 45.58 -2.34
CA ILE A 15 -7.95 44.97 -1.92
C ILE A 15 -7.74 44.39 -0.52
N SER A 16 -8.50 44.87 0.46
CA SER A 16 -8.52 44.30 1.79
C SER A 16 -9.68 43.27 1.88
N TYR A 17 -9.40 42.12 2.43
CA TYR A 17 -10.40 41.09 2.63
C TYR A 17 -10.23 40.39 3.97
N LYS A 18 -11.31 39.77 4.49
CA LYS A 18 -11.32 39.03 5.73
C LYS A 18 -11.19 37.53 5.42
N THR A 19 -10.21 36.89 6.04
CA THR A 19 -10.00 35.44 5.93
C THR A 19 -11.03 34.67 6.75
N ALA A 20 -11.19 33.36 6.52
CA ALA A 20 -12.15 32.51 7.22
C ALA A 20 -11.89 32.46 8.75
N ASP A 21 -10.64 32.63 9.17
CA ASP A 21 -10.24 32.75 10.59
C ASP A 21 -10.43 34.17 11.17
N GLY A 22 -11.10 35.06 10.43
CA GLY A 22 -11.47 36.39 10.90
C GLY A 22 -10.41 37.45 10.76
N LYS A 23 -9.19 37.13 10.28
CA LYS A 23 -8.09 38.10 10.11
C LYS A 23 -8.24 38.88 8.81
N TYR A 24 -7.78 40.13 8.84
CA TYR A 24 -7.71 40.96 7.64
C TYR A 24 -6.41 40.72 6.90
N LYS A 25 -6.50 40.43 5.59
CA LYS A 25 -5.37 40.39 4.67
C LYS A 25 -5.55 41.37 3.52
N GLU A 26 -4.44 41.73 2.85
CA GLU A 26 -4.44 42.67 1.75
C GLU A 26 -3.78 42.05 0.51
N ILE A 27 -4.43 42.19 -0.64
CA ILE A 27 -3.84 41.92 -1.95
C ILE A 27 -3.47 43.25 -2.59
N SER A 28 -2.21 43.42 -3.02
CA SER A 28 -1.80 44.59 -3.78
C SER A 28 -0.93 44.20 -4.97
N LYS A 29 -1.20 44.81 -6.12
CA LYS A 29 -0.35 44.72 -7.31
C LYS A 29 -0.10 46.09 -7.88
N SER A 30 1.13 46.30 -8.37
CA SER A 30 1.60 47.60 -8.89
C SER A 30 2.22 47.43 -10.28
N CYS A 31 2.70 48.52 -10.85
CA CYS A 31 3.36 48.59 -12.16
C CYS A 31 2.43 48.44 -13.38
N PHE A 32 1.12 48.77 -13.21
CA PHE A 32 0.23 48.86 -14.35
C PHE A 32 0.45 50.17 -15.12
N LYS A 33 0.47 50.13 -16.46
CA LYS A 33 0.72 51.32 -17.29
C LYS A 33 -0.44 52.31 -17.18
N THR A 34 -1.68 51.80 -17.14
CA THR A 34 -2.90 52.62 -17.07
C THR A 34 -3.75 52.31 -15.85
N LYS A 35 -4.61 53.26 -15.47
CA LYS A 35 -5.62 53.06 -14.42
C LYS A 35 -6.61 51.94 -14.80
N ALA A 36 -6.97 51.89 -16.11
CA ALA A 36 -7.89 50.87 -16.63
C ALA A 36 -7.33 49.44 -16.45
N GLU A 37 -6.03 49.23 -16.69
CA GLU A 37 -5.38 47.96 -16.47
C GLU A 37 -5.41 47.58 -14.98
N ALA A 38 -5.16 48.55 -14.08
CA ALA A 38 -5.23 48.29 -12.63
C ALA A 38 -6.67 47.95 -12.17
N VAL A 39 -7.68 48.60 -12.74
CA VAL A 39 -9.11 48.32 -12.47
C VAL A 39 -9.48 46.92 -12.95
N ASN A 40 -9.12 46.54 -14.17
CA ASN A 40 -9.38 45.19 -14.67
C ASN A 40 -8.69 44.12 -13.86
N ALA A 41 -7.43 44.34 -13.48
CA ALA A 41 -6.71 43.41 -12.61
C ALA A 41 -7.31 43.30 -11.20
N ALA A 42 -7.81 44.43 -10.65
CA ALA A 42 -8.51 44.41 -9.38
C ALA A 42 -9.87 43.66 -9.45
N ALA A 43 -10.62 43.84 -10.55
CA ALA A 43 -11.90 43.14 -10.75
C ALA A 43 -11.68 41.62 -10.84
N ILE A 44 -10.63 41.17 -11.52
CA ILE A 44 -10.23 39.74 -11.56
C ILE A 44 -9.89 39.25 -10.15
N ALA A 45 -9.07 39.99 -9.40
CA ALA A 45 -8.69 39.62 -8.05
C ALA A 45 -9.91 39.59 -7.08
N GLN A 46 -10.87 40.52 -7.21
CA GLN A 46 -12.12 40.51 -6.44
C GLN A 46 -13.00 39.32 -6.78
N LYS A 47 -13.09 38.96 -8.05
CA LYS A 47 -13.80 37.75 -8.48
C LYS A 47 -13.17 36.48 -7.89
N GLU A 48 -11.84 36.35 -7.97
CA GLU A 48 -11.10 35.23 -7.38
C GLU A 48 -11.34 35.14 -5.85
N LEU A 49 -11.37 36.27 -5.14
CA LEU A 49 -11.70 36.32 -3.72
C LEU A 49 -13.14 35.91 -3.41
N SER A 50 -14.12 36.34 -4.24
CA SER A 50 -15.54 35.97 -4.06
C SER A 50 -15.81 34.50 -4.36
N GLU A 51 -15.03 33.89 -5.23
CA GLU A 51 -15.08 32.46 -5.57
C GLU A 51 -14.37 31.59 -4.54
N GLY A 52 -13.86 32.17 -3.44
CA GLY A 52 -13.14 31.45 -2.36
C GLY A 52 -11.73 31.01 -2.77
N ILE A 53 -11.22 31.51 -3.88
CA ILE A 53 -9.87 31.24 -4.36
C ILE A 53 -8.90 32.04 -3.49
N HIS A 54 -8.60 31.50 -2.30
CA HIS A 54 -7.63 32.06 -1.38
C HIS A 54 -6.22 31.74 -1.85
N GLU A 55 -5.47 32.82 -2.13
CA GLU A 55 -4.08 32.73 -2.52
C GLU A 55 -3.19 32.30 -1.35
N ASP A 56 -2.63 31.09 -1.43
CA ASP A 56 -1.18 30.97 -1.32
C ASP A 56 -0.62 30.54 -2.69
N LYS A 57 -0.74 31.43 -3.71
CA LYS A 57 -0.15 31.23 -5.05
C LYS A 57 1.37 30.97 -5.02
N ASN A 58 1.95 31.03 -3.82
CA ASN A 58 3.38 30.92 -3.57
C ASN A 58 3.78 29.60 -2.87
N ILE A 59 2.80 28.72 -2.49
CA ILE A 59 3.11 27.45 -1.85
C ILE A 59 3.82 26.50 -2.83
N THR A 60 4.83 25.77 -2.34
CA THR A 60 5.48 24.73 -3.14
C THR A 60 4.60 23.48 -3.20
N LEU A 61 4.81 22.62 -4.21
CA LEU A 61 4.14 21.32 -4.24
C LEU A 61 4.48 20.47 -3.02
N ALA A 62 5.71 20.55 -2.54
CA ALA A 62 6.16 19.78 -1.36
C ALA A 62 5.45 20.24 -0.07
N ASP A 63 5.33 21.56 0.15
CA ASP A 63 4.67 22.10 1.33
C ASP A 63 3.17 21.84 1.30
N TYR A 64 2.51 22.05 0.13
CA TYR A 64 1.11 21.73 -0.05
C TYR A 64 0.80 20.25 0.20
N PHE A 65 1.62 19.36 -0.37
CA PHE A 65 1.45 17.91 -0.18
C PHE A 65 1.64 17.51 1.28
N LYS A 66 2.60 18.14 1.99
CA LYS A 66 2.83 17.91 3.42
C LYS A 66 1.61 18.32 4.24
N GLU A 67 1.09 19.53 4.02
CA GLU A 67 -0.11 20.03 4.72
C GLU A 67 -1.31 19.14 4.44
N TRP A 68 -1.56 18.81 3.17
CA TRP A 68 -2.62 17.90 2.76
C TRP A 68 -2.52 16.53 3.44
N MET A 69 -1.35 15.91 3.48
CA MET A 69 -1.21 14.58 4.09
C MET A 69 -1.37 14.61 5.61
N GLU A 70 -0.99 15.70 6.28
CA GLU A 70 -1.20 15.86 7.73
C GLU A 70 -2.70 16.01 8.06
N ILE A 71 -3.44 16.80 7.26
CA ILE A 71 -4.86 17.08 7.48
C ILE A 71 -5.72 15.89 7.06
N TYR A 72 -5.53 15.36 5.84
CA TYR A 72 -6.46 14.40 5.26
C TYR A 72 -6.04 12.95 5.43
N LYS A 73 -4.72 12.63 5.50
CA LYS A 73 -4.27 11.24 5.52
C LYS A 73 -3.84 10.75 6.89
N LYS A 74 -3.20 11.56 7.68
CA LYS A 74 -2.72 11.17 9.01
C LYS A 74 -3.84 10.67 9.95
N PRO A 75 -5.03 11.30 10.02
CA PRO A 75 -6.12 10.80 10.86
C PRO A 75 -6.85 9.58 10.26
N GLU A 76 -6.79 9.40 8.92
CA GLU A 76 -7.57 8.40 8.19
C GLU A 76 -6.88 7.04 8.11
N VAL A 77 -5.56 7.03 7.92
CA VAL A 77 -4.83 5.82 7.55
C VAL A 77 -3.97 5.27 8.69
N ASP A 78 -3.65 3.97 8.61
CA ASP A 78 -2.68 3.35 9.51
C ASP A 78 -1.28 3.99 9.40
N PRO A 79 -0.48 4.03 10.50
CA PRO A 79 0.88 4.56 10.50
C PRO A 79 1.80 3.98 9.42
N GLU A 80 1.67 2.68 9.12
CA GLU A 80 2.41 2.03 8.04
C GLU A 80 2.02 2.57 6.65
N THR A 81 0.72 2.79 6.43
CA THR A 81 0.22 3.43 5.21
C THR A 81 0.66 4.88 5.14
N TYR A 82 0.62 5.61 6.27
CA TYR A 82 1.10 6.98 6.34
C TYR A 82 2.60 7.10 5.99
N THR A 83 3.42 6.10 6.32
CA THR A 83 4.84 6.05 5.92
C THR A 83 5.01 6.04 4.39
N LYS A 84 4.07 5.47 3.64
CA LYS A 84 4.09 5.53 2.16
C LYS A 84 3.82 6.94 1.63
N TYR A 85 2.98 7.73 2.31
CA TYR A 85 2.78 9.15 1.99
C TYR A 85 4.02 9.98 2.33
N LYS A 86 4.68 9.72 3.48
CA LYS A 86 5.96 10.33 3.83
C LYS A 86 7.04 10.05 2.77
N PHE A 87 7.09 8.82 2.25
CA PHE A 87 7.99 8.49 1.15
C PHE A 87 7.67 9.30 -0.11
N SER A 88 6.38 9.40 -0.50
CA SER A 88 5.97 10.24 -1.63
C SER A 88 6.35 11.71 -1.42
N HIS A 89 6.17 12.24 -0.21
CA HIS A 89 6.60 13.60 0.14
C HIS A 89 8.11 13.78 -0.01
N LYS A 90 8.92 12.81 0.44
CA LYS A 90 10.38 12.84 0.27
C LYS A 90 10.76 12.94 -1.22
N VAL A 91 10.13 12.12 -2.06
CA VAL A 91 10.33 12.13 -3.52
C VAL A 91 9.92 13.47 -4.12
N ILE A 92 8.76 14.02 -3.73
CA ILE A 92 8.29 15.33 -4.19
C ILE A 92 9.33 16.40 -3.85
N LYS A 93 9.83 16.42 -2.62
CA LYS A 93 10.83 17.40 -2.17
C LYS A 93 12.14 17.28 -2.95
N GLU A 94 12.58 16.06 -3.26
CA GLU A 94 13.81 15.81 -4.03
C GLU A 94 13.71 16.32 -5.48
N TYR A 95 12.59 16.00 -6.16
CA TYR A 95 12.46 16.24 -7.61
C TYR A 95 11.85 17.59 -7.96
N PHE A 96 10.89 18.08 -7.18
CA PHE A 96 10.22 19.36 -7.46
C PHE A 96 10.83 20.53 -6.69
N LYS A 97 11.67 20.27 -5.66
CA LYS A 97 12.36 21.30 -4.86
C LYS A 97 11.39 22.42 -4.46
N ASP A 98 11.70 23.66 -4.85
CA ASP A 98 10.92 24.86 -4.56
C ASP A 98 9.90 25.21 -5.66
N ALA A 99 9.56 24.23 -6.53
CA ALA A 99 8.60 24.45 -7.59
C ALA A 99 7.23 24.81 -7.01
N LYS A 100 6.73 25.98 -7.40
CA LYS A 100 5.42 26.47 -6.95
C LYS A 100 4.32 25.64 -7.59
N LEU A 101 3.35 25.20 -6.79
CA LEU A 101 2.23 24.37 -7.20
C LEU A 101 1.54 24.92 -8.47
N SER A 102 1.26 26.22 -8.50
CA SER A 102 0.58 26.89 -9.61
C SER A 102 1.41 27.03 -10.90
N LYS A 103 2.72 26.73 -10.85
CA LYS A 103 3.63 26.89 -12.00
C LYS A 103 4.11 25.57 -12.60
N ILE A 104 3.78 24.44 -11.97
CA ILE A 104 4.13 23.13 -12.51
C ILE A 104 3.32 22.84 -13.77
N THR A 105 4.01 22.51 -14.85
CA THR A 105 3.38 22.10 -16.11
C THR A 105 3.32 20.58 -16.24
N ALA A 106 2.39 20.07 -17.06
CA ALA A 106 2.31 18.65 -17.37
C ALA A 106 3.62 18.09 -17.95
N THR A 107 4.34 18.88 -18.75
CA THR A 107 5.64 18.49 -19.33
C THR A 107 6.71 18.34 -18.24
N GLN A 108 6.79 19.26 -17.29
CA GLN A 108 7.73 19.15 -16.17
C GLN A 108 7.39 17.96 -15.29
N TYR A 109 6.10 17.73 -15.02
CA TYR A 109 5.63 16.59 -14.26
C TYR A 109 5.99 15.26 -14.95
N GLN A 110 5.77 15.15 -16.28
CA GLN A 110 6.15 13.98 -17.06
C GLN A 110 7.66 13.71 -17.01
N LYS A 111 8.51 14.73 -17.12
CA LYS A 111 9.98 14.57 -17.01
C LYS A 111 10.38 13.95 -15.68
N VAL A 112 9.84 14.46 -14.57
CA VAL A 112 10.09 13.88 -13.24
C VAL A 112 9.64 12.42 -13.18
N PHE A 113 8.50 12.07 -13.78
CA PHE A 113 8.01 10.69 -13.78
C PHE A 113 8.80 9.76 -14.70
N ASN A 114 9.43 10.29 -15.75
CA ASN A 114 10.41 9.53 -16.56
C ASN A 114 11.64 9.18 -15.69
N ASP A 115 12.24 10.16 -14.99
CA ASP A 115 13.39 9.93 -14.12
C ASP A 115 13.06 8.93 -12.97
N LEU A 116 11.86 9.04 -12.38
CA LEU A 116 11.38 8.09 -11.37
C LEU A 116 11.24 6.68 -11.93
N SER A 117 10.84 6.57 -13.19
CA SER A 117 10.65 5.29 -13.88
C SER A 117 11.96 4.56 -14.19
N GLU A 118 13.08 5.27 -14.20
CA GLU A 118 14.42 4.68 -14.28
C GLU A 118 14.95 4.16 -12.95
N ARG A 119 14.40 4.65 -11.82
CA ARG A 119 14.88 4.31 -10.46
C ARG A 119 13.98 3.33 -9.71
N TYR A 120 12.68 3.33 -10.01
CA TYR A 120 11.70 2.57 -9.25
C TYR A 120 10.86 1.68 -10.16
N VAL A 121 10.46 0.52 -9.63
CA VAL A 121 9.50 -0.35 -10.29
C VAL A 121 8.16 0.36 -10.52
N LYS A 122 7.47 -0.01 -11.61
CA LYS A 122 6.24 0.62 -12.10
C LYS A 122 5.19 0.84 -11.00
N GLU A 123 5.00 -0.13 -10.11
CA GLU A 123 4.00 -0.04 -9.04
C GLU A 123 4.36 1.03 -7.98
N THR A 124 5.65 1.25 -7.72
CA THR A 124 6.09 2.35 -6.84
C THR A 124 5.83 3.71 -7.48
N VAL A 125 6.14 3.86 -8.78
CA VAL A 125 5.90 5.10 -9.53
C VAL A 125 4.40 5.39 -9.61
N LYS A 126 3.57 4.40 -9.92
CA LYS A 126 2.09 4.52 -9.91
C LYS A 126 1.56 4.97 -8.55
N ARG A 127 2.09 4.42 -7.45
CA ARG A 127 1.68 4.80 -6.10
C ARG A 127 2.03 6.25 -5.79
N ILE A 128 3.24 6.71 -6.13
CA ILE A 128 3.65 8.11 -5.95
C ILE A 128 2.70 9.02 -6.72
N ASN A 129 2.43 8.70 -8.00
CA ASN A 129 1.48 9.45 -8.83
C ASN A 129 0.08 9.50 -8.21
N SER A 130 -0.43 8.35 -7.76
CA SER A 130 -1.75 8.27 -7.13
C SER A 130 -1.85 9.15 -5.87
N ASN A 131 -0.79 9.16 -5.04
CA ASN A 131 -0.74 9.98 -3.84
C ASN A 131 -0.74 11.47 -4.19
N ILE A 132 0.06 11.89 -5.19
CA ILE A 132 0.08 13.29 -5.66
C ILE A 132 -1.29 13.67 -6.24
N ARG A 133 -1.88 12.85 -7.08
CA ARG A 133 -3.19 13.12 -7.69
C ARG A 133 -4.29 13.31 -6.67
N GLN A 134 -4.27 12.60 -5.55
CA GLN A 134 -5.24 12.81 -4.47
C GLN A 134 -5.12 14.23 -3.87
N ALA A 135 -3.89 14.72 -3.63
CA ALA A 135 -3.66 16.08 -3.15
C ALA A 135 -4.05 17.13 -4.19
N ILE A 136 -3.71 16.90 -5.46
CA ILE A 136 -4.04 17.82 -6.57
C ILE A 136 -5.54 17.94 -6.79
N LYS A 137 -6.33 16.87 -6.60
CA LYS A 137 -7.79 16.94 -6.64
C LYS A 137 -8.36 17.91 -5.60
N VAL A 138 -7.79 17.92 -4.39
CA VAL A 138 -8.20 18.85 -3.34
C VAL A 138 -7.80 20.28 -3.72
N ALA A 139 -6.56 20.49 -4.19
CA ALA A 139 -6.08 21.80 -4.65
C ALA A 139 -6.96 22.41 -5.76
N LEU A 140 -7.44 21.57 -6.69
CA LEU A 140 -8.37 21.99 -7.73
C LEU A 140 -9.74 22.37 -7.17
N HIS A 141 -10.27 21.56 -6.25
CA HIS A 141 -11.55 21.80 -5.61
C HIS A 141 -11.56 23.09 -4.78
N GLU A 142 -10.46 23.33 -4.07
CA GLU A 142 -10.27 24.55 -3.25
C GLU A 142 -9.88 25.79 -4.09
N GLY A 143 -9.70 25.65 -5.42
CA GLY A 143 -9.28 26.74 -6.29
C GLY A 143 -7.82 27.16 -6.17
N SER A 144 -7.02 26.48 -5.35
CA SER A 144 -5.57 26.72 -5.21
C SER A 144 -4.80 26.37 -6.49
N LEU A 145 -5.36 25.53 -7.34
CA LEU A 145 -4.85 25.15 -8.65
C LEU A 145 -5.95 25.26 -9.72
N LYS A 146 -5.62 25.83 -10.89
CA LYS A 146 -6.58 26.02 -11.99
C LYS A 146 -6.63 24.86 -12.99
N LYS A 147 -5.54 24.11 -13.13
CA LYS A 147 -5.40 23.01 -14.11
C LYS A 147 -4.68 21.82 -13.50
N ASP A 148 -5.20 20.63 -13.72
CA ASP A 148 -4.56 19.38 -13.33
C ASP A 148 -3.39 19.06 -14.26
N PHE A 149 -2.17 19.18 -13.75
CA PHE A 149 -0.95 18.82 -14.49
C PHE A 149 -0.62 17.32 -14.41
N THR A 150 -1.36 16.55 -13.61
CA THR A 150 -1.09 15.11 -13.37
C THR A 150 -1.84 14.18 -14.31
N THR A 151 -2.87 14.70 -15.01
CA THR A 151 -3.84 13.88 -15.77
C THR A 151 -3.19 13.15 -16.96
N LEU A 152 -2.23 13.81 -17.64
CA LEU A 152 -1.64 13.31 -18.88
C LEU A 152 -0.40 12.44 -18.69
N VAL A 153 0.01 12.21 -17.44
CA VAL A 153 1.25 11.47 -17.16
C VAL A 153 1.16 10.02 -17.62
N LYS A 154 2.17 9.60 -18.37
CA LYS A 154 2.38 8.21 -18.79
C LYS A 154 3.52 7.60 -17.96
N ILE A 155 3.27 6.47 -17.33
CA ILE A 155 4.23 5.78 -16.47
C ILE A 155 4.76 4.56 -17.21
N HIS A 156 6.03 4.62 -17.54
CA HIS A 156 6.83 3.52 -18.04
C HIS A 156 7.92 3.25 -17.00
N SER A 157 8.30 1.99 -16.78
CA SER A 157 9.43 1.66 -15.89
C SER A 157 10.37 0.73 -16.63
N SER A 158 11.66 1.10 -16.64
CA SER A 158 12.76 0.26 -17.09
C SER A 158 13.23 -0.71 -16.02
N VAL A 159 12.85 -0.46 -14.75
CA VAL A 159 13.16 -1.35 -13.63
C VAL A 159 12.17 -2.51 -13.64
N GLU A 160 12.66 -3.70 -13.88
CA GLU A 160 11.85 -4.92 -13.85
C GLU A 160 11.34 -5.20 -12.44
N SER A 161 10.06 -5.55 -12.34
CA SER A 161 9.53 -6.18 -11.13
C SER A 161 10.02 -7.62 -11.04
N LYS A 162 10.07 -8.20 -9.83
CA LYS A 162 10.32 -9.64 -9.67
C LYS A 162 9.38 -10.42 -10.58
N LYS A 163 9.92 -11.37 -11.33
CA LYS A 163 9.12 -12.29 -12.15
C LYS A 163 8.12 -13.03 -11.27
N GLU A 164 6.98 -13.40 -11.83
CA GLU A 164 5.95 -14.14 -11.07
C GLU A 164 6.49 -15.47 -10.54
N GLU A 165 7.33 -16.15 -11.33
CA GLU A 165 8.00 -17.41 -10.99
C GLU A 165 8.90 -17.29 -9.75
N ASP A 166 9.51 -16.13 -9.52
CA ASP A 166 10.36 -15.88 -8.36
C ASP A 166 9.56 -15.59 -7.06
N LYS A 167 8.24 -15.55 -7.15
CA LYS A 167 7.39 -15.17 -6.03
C LYS A 167 6.90 -16.34 -5.19
N TYR A 168 6.97 -17.57 -5.70
CA TYR A 168 6.51 -18.76 -5.00
C TYR A 168 7.44 -19.95 -5.22
N LEU A 169 7.33 -20.99 -4.42
CA LEU A 169 8.05 -22.25 -4.55
C LEU A 169 7.24 -23.20 -5.43
N GLU A 170 7.93 -23.93 -6.30
CA GLU A 170 7.34 -25.09 -7.01
C GLU A 170 6.97 -26.20 -6.01
N LEU A 171 6.19 -27.19 -6.45
CA LEU A 171 5.65 -28.24 -5.58
C LEU A 171 6.73 -29.00 -4.81
N ASP A 172 7.80 -29.42 -5.51
CA ASP A 172 8.89 -30.17 -4.93
C ASP A 172 9.67 -29.30 -3.93
N GLN A 173 9.99 -28.07 -4.31
CA GLN A 173 10.64 -27.10 -3.44
C GLN A 173 9.82 -26.81 -2.18
N ARG A 174 8.47 -26.75 -2.32
CA ARG A 174 7.57 -26.62 -1.18
C ARG A 174 7.65 -27.81 -0.23
N ALA A 175 7.66 -29.02 -0.76
CA ALA A 175 7.75 -30.24 0.03
C ALA A 175 9.10 -30.31 0.78
N GLU A 176 10.20 -30.09 0.10
CA GLU A 176 11.55 -30.02 0.68
C GLU A 176 11.64 -28.93 1.76
N PHE A 177 11.08 -27.75 1.49
CA PHE A 177 11.06 -26.65 2.47
C PHE A 177 10.32 -27.05 3.74
N ILE A 178 9.10 -27.60 3.61
CA ILE A 178 8.29 -28.06 4.76
C ILE A 178 9.06 -29.10 5.55
N GLU A 179 9.65 -30.11 4.89
CA GLU A 179 10.47 -31.12 5.55
C GLU A 179 11.66 -30.50 6.28
N SER A 180 12.37 -29.56 5.65
CA SER A 180 13.53 -28.90 6.24
C SER A 180 13.22 -28.11 7.51
N VAL A 181 12.07 -27.39 7.56
CA VAL A 181 11.67 -26.65 8.75
C VAL A 181 11.09 -27.56 9.83
N SER A 182 10.48 -28.67 9.46
CA SER A 182 9.97 -29.69 10.40
C SER A 182 11.09 -30.34 11.23
N LYS A 183 12.26 -30.50 10.66
CA LYS A 183 13.46 -31.01 11.36
C LYS A 183 13.98 -30.05 12.44
N THR A 184 13.60 -28.78 12.40
CA THR A 184 14.04 -27.73 13.33
C THR A 184 12.88 -27.02 14.00
N ILE A 185 11.79 -27.76 14.26
CA ILE A 185 10.51 -27.25 14.74
C ILE A 185 10.60 -26.56 16.10
N GLN A 186 11.58 -26.88 16.91
CA GLN A 186 11.84 -26.26 18.21
C GLN A 186 12.18 -24.75 18.11
N TYR A 187 12.55 -24.26 16.94
CA TYR A 187 12.78 -22.83 16.76
C TYR A 187 11.49 -22.13 16.29
N GLN A 188 11.08 -21.08 16.98
CA GLN A 188 9.89 -20.30 16.64
C GLN A 188 9.82 -19.91 15.17
N SER A 189 10.95 -19.50 14.56
CA SER A 189 11.01 -19.12 13.14
C SER A 189 10.75 -20.29 12.19
N SER A 190 11.17 -21.51 12.57
CA SER A 190 10.92 -22.71 11.76
C SER A 190 9.44 -23.11 11.85
N PHE A 191 8.88 -23.15 13.06
CA PHE A 191 7.46 -23.44 13.23
C PHE A 191 6.57 -22.38 12.60
N PHE A 192 6.94 -21.11 12.69
CA PHE A 192 6.24 -20.02 12.00
C PHE A 192 6.20 -20.23 10.47
N CYS A 193 7.33 -20.54 9.88
CA CYS A 193 7.42 -20.80 8.44
C CYS A 193 6.66 -22.09 8.04
N TYR A 194 6.70 -23.13 8.88
CA TYR A 194 5.89 -24.34 8.71
C TYR A 194 4.39 -24.00 8.66
N VAL A 195 3.91 -23.25 9.66
CA VAL A 195 2.51 -22.82 9.74
C VAL A 195 2.11 -22.05 8.47
N VAL A 196 2.89 -21.05 8.06
CA VAL A 196 2.58 -20.26 6.88
C VAL A 196 2.58 -21.10 5.60
N ALA A 197 3.54 -22.03 5.44
CA ALA A 197 3.63 -22.91 4.27
C ALA A 197 2.48 -23.92 4.19
N LYS A 198 1.95 -24.39 5.34
CA LYS A 198 0.85 -25.36 5.40
C LYS A 198 -0.55 -24.70 5.31
N THR A 199 -0.67 -23.41 5.65
CA THR A 199 -1.98 -22.72 5.81
C THR A 199 -2.18 -21.50 4.94
N GLY A 200 -1.13 -20.96 4.35
CA GLY A 200 -1.18 -19.73 3.55
C GLY A 200 -1.57 -18.48 4.34
N LEU A 201 -1.40 -18.46 5.67
CA LEU A 201 -1.71 -17.30 6.52
C LEU A 201 -0.84 -16.10 6.17
N ARG A 202 -1.41 -14.89 6.31
CA ARG A 202 -0.61 -13.66 6.28
C ARG A 202 0.30 -13.60 7.49
N PHE A 203 1.45 -12.92 7.37
CA PHE A 203 2.41 -12.79 8.47
C PHE A 203 1.75 -12.34 9.79
N SER A 204 0.92 -11.29 9.75
CA SER A 204 0.24 -10.76 10.93
C SER A 204 -0.89 -11.66 11.46
N GLU A 205 -1.51 -12.48 10.62
CA GLU A 205 -2.49 -13.51 11.02
C GLU A 205 -1.77 -14.63 11.77
N ALA A 206 -0.67 -15.14 11.24
CA ALA A 206 0.15 -16.15 11.91
C ALA A 206 0.72 -15.63 13.24
N GLN A 207 1.16 -14.37 13.30
CA GLN A 207 1.59 -13.73 14.55
C GLN A 207 0.48 -13.64 15.62
N GLY A 208 -0.77 -13.61 15.21
CA GLY A 208 -1.95 -13.57 16.09
C GLY A 208 -2.46 -14.94 16.55
N LEU A 209 -1.77 -16.03 16.20
CA LEU A 209 -2.15 -17.37 16.66
C LEU A 209 -1.80 -17.56 18.14
N THR A 210 -2.75 -18.13 18.86
CA THR A 210 -2.63 -18.45 20.28
C THR A 210 -2.84 -19.94 20.52
N ASN A 211 -2.25 -20.45 21.59
CA ASN A 211 -2.44 -21.83 22.02
C ASN A 211 -3.67 -21.94 22.92
N ASP A 212 -4.85 -21.78 22.31
CA ASP A 212 -6.15 -21.93 22.96
C ASP A 212 -7.21 -22.45 22.01
N ASP A 213 -8.30 -23.00 22.55
CA ASP A 213 -9.38 -23.64 21.78
C ASP A 213 -10.18 -22.65 20.92
N ASN A 214 -10.15 -21.34 21.23
CA ASN A 214 -10.79 -20.32 20.39
C ASN A 214 -10.03 -20.10 19.10
N CYS A 215 -8.71 -20.32 19.10
CA CYS A 215 -7.85 -20.15 17.94
C CYS A 215 -7.61 -21.48 17.19
N ILE A 216 -7.33 -22.58 17.93
CA ILE A 216 -7.01 -23.89 17.33
C ILE A 216 -7.99 -24.93 17.84
N ASN A 217 -8.96 -25.28 17.00
CA ASN A 217 -9.91 -26.34 17.32
C ASN A 217 -9.31 -27.70 16.95
N ARG A 218 -8.83 -28.41 17.97
CA ARG A 218 -8.17 -29.72 17.81
C ARG A 218 -9.14 -30.82 17.44
N LYS A 219 -10.40 -30.71 17.82
CA LYS A 219 -11.44 -31.72 17.53
C LYS A 219 -11.94 -31.64 16.10
N GLU A 220 -12.20 -30.44 15.62
CA GLU A 220 -12.72 -30.20 14.27
C GLU A 220 -11.61 -29.92 13.23
N LEU A 221 -10.34 -29.92 13.66
CA LEU A 221 -9.16 -29.77 12.82
C LEU A 221 -9.16 -28.46 12.01
N TYR A 222 -9.30 -27.30 12.67
CA TYR A 222 -9.15 -26.01 12.02
C TYR A 222 -8.48 -24.98 12.91
N ILE A 223 -7.89 -23.99 12.27
CA ILE A 223 -7.45 -22.73 12.88
C ILE A 223 -8.50 -21.67 12.59
N TYR A 224 -8.99 -20.95 13.61
CA TYR A 224 -9.90 -19.83 13.44
C TYR A 224 -9.14 -18.51 13.43
N ILE A 225 -9.17 -17.82 12.29
CA ILE A 225 -8.52 -16.51 12.11
C ILE A 225 -9.58 -15.44 12.31
N PHE A 226 -9.47 -14.65 13.39
CA PHE A 226 -10.39 -13.56 13.71
C PHE A 226 -9.67 -12.28 14.13
N ARG A 227 -8.36 -12.35 14.36
CA ARG A 227 -7.51 -11.23 14.77
C ARG A 227 -6.12 -11.33 14.18
N THR A 228 -5.36 -10.26 14.30
CA THR A 228 -3.95 -10.18 13.89
C THR A 228 -3.10 -9.67 15.03
N TYR A 229 -1.80 -9.91 14.98
CA TYR A 229 -0.87 -9.26 15.90
C TYR A 229 0.24 -8.54 15.11
N LYS A 230 0.47 -7.27 15.45
CA LYS A 230 1.55 -6.46 14.85
C LYS A 230 2.71 -6.38 15.82
N ILE A 231 3.87 -6.87 15.40
CA ILE A 231 5.08 -6.91 16.24
C ILE A 231 5.87 -5.59 16.24
N ASN A 232 5.67 -4.75 15.22
CA ASN A 232 6.40 -3.50 15.01
C ASN A 232 5.44 -2.33 14.70
N GLY A 233 5.97 -1.11 14.84
CA GLY A 233 5.26 0.11 14.49
C GLY A 233 4.50 0.74 15.66
N ALA A 234 3.89 1.90 15.40
CA ALA A 234 3.16 2.68 16.41
C ALA A 234 1.88 1.99 16.94
N ARG A 235 1.42 0.95 16.28
CA ARG A 235 0.28 0.11 16.69
C ARG A 235 0.72 -1.33 16.93
N ARG A 236 1.84 -1.52 17.65
CA ARG A 236 2.22 -2.86 18.14
C ARG A 236 1.11 -3.42 19.02
N GLY A 237 0.76 -4.70 18.80
CA GLY A 237 -0.27 -5.39 19.58
C GLY A 237 -1.36 -5.99 18.71
N TRP A 238 -2.46 -6.33 19.36
CA TRP A 238 -3.63 -6.92 18.74
C TRP A 238 -4.32 -5.96 17.77
N GLY A 239 -4.78 -6.50 16.63
CA GLY A 239 -5.48 -5.74 15.61
C GLY A 239 -6.58 -6.56 14.94
N LYS A 240 -7.50 -5.86 14.31
CA LYS A 240 -8.52 -6.48 13.45
C LYS A 240 -7.86 -7.05 12.18
N THR A 241 -8.50 -8.03 11.58
CA THR A 241 -8.14 -8.51 10.24
C THR A 241 -8.31 -7.41 9.19
N LYS A 242 -7.62 -7.54 8.06
CA LYS A 242 -7.57 -6.50 7.02
C LYS A 242 -8.96 -6.21 6.39
N ASN A 243 -9.79 -7.22 6.28
CA ASN A 243 -11.15 -7.15 5.75
C ASN A 243 -12.02 -8.21 6.44
N PRO A 244 -13.37 -8.11 6.37
CA PRO A 244 -14.27 -9.09 6.98
C PRO A 244 -14.04 -10.52 6.50
N GLN A 245 -13.71 -10.72 5.22
CA GLN A 245 -13.46 -12.03 4.62
C GLN A 245 -12.17 -12.70 5.15
N SER A 246 -11.31 -11.94 5.81
CA SER A 246 -10.14 -12.49 6.49
C SER A 246 -10.50 -13.26 7.77
N VAL A 247 -11.70 -13.07 8.35
CA VAL A 247 -12.22 -13.89 9.44
C VAL A 247 -12.71 -15.21 8.84
N ARG A 248 -12.03 -16.31 9.20
CA ARG A 248 -12.27 -17.61 8.55
C ARG A 248 -11.72 -18.78 9.36
N LYS A 249 -12.23 -19.96 9.06
CA LYS A 249 -11.66 -21.24 9.48
C LYS A 249 -10.67 -21.72 8.41
N VAL A 250 -9.48 -22.12 8.81
CA VAL A 250 -8.45 -22.70 7.94
C VAL A 250 -8.27 -24.16 8.38
N PRO A 251 -8.60 -25.14 7.53
CA PRO A 251 -8.48 -26.54 7.89
C PRO A 251 -7.02 -26.94 8.08
N ILE A 252 -6.78 -27.80 9.05
CA ILE A 252 -5.51 -28.45 9.35
C ILE A 252 -5.71 -29.97 9.42
N ASN A 253 -4.64 -30.73 9.46
CA ASN A 253 -4.68 -32.18 9.59
C ASN A 253 -4.01 -32.63 10.89
N GLN A 254 -4.06 -33.92 11.19
CA GLN A 254 -3.43 -34.47 12.40
C GLN A 254 -1.92 -34.24 12.40
N GLU A 255 -1.22 -34.39 11.28
CA GLU A 255 0.21 -34.08 11.13
C GLU A 255 0.55 -32.65 11.63
N PHE A 256 -0.32 -31.69 11.33
CA PHE A 256 -0.14 -30.31 11.81
C PHE A 256 -0.23 -30.23 13.35
N LEU A 257 -1.19 -30.93 13.94
CA LEU A 257 -1.33 -30.96 15.41
C LEU A 257 -0.14 -31.65 16.07
N ASP A 258 0.35 -32.74 15.51
CA ASP A 258 1.54 -33.44 16.01
C ASP A 258 2.77 -32.54 15.99
N MET A 259 2.94 -31.73 14.94
CA MET A 259 3.99 -30.73 14.84
C MET A 259 3.80 -29.56 15.82
N LEU A 260 2.56 -29.13 16.04
CA LEU A 260 2.22 -28.13 17.06
C LEU A 260 2.59 -28.64 18.45
N ASP A 261 2.20 -29.88 18.79
CA ASP A 261 2.49 -30.47 20.11
C ASP A 261 4.00 -30.63 20.32
N LYS A 262 4.73 -31.06 19.30
CA LYS A 262 6.18 -31.10 19.36
C LYS A 262 6.79 -29.71 19.59
N TYR A 263 6.29 -28.68 18.91
CA TYR A 263 6.72 -27.29 19.11
C TYR A 263 6.39 -26.81 20.54
N LEU A 264 5.17 -27.07 21.03
CA LEU A 264 4.76 -26.68 22.37
C LEU A 264 5.65 -27.31 23.44
N ALA A 265 6.06 -28.56 23.25
CA ALA A 265 6.95 -29.26 24.16
C ALA A 265 8.41 -28.78 24.13
N THR A 266 8.89 -28.20 23.02
CA THR A 266 10.33 -27.98 22.80
C THR A 266 10.74 -26.54 22.54
N GLY A 267 9.85 -25.70 22.04
CA GLY A 267 10.19 -24.37 21.53
C GLY A 267 9.21 -23.26 21.91
N PHE A 268 8.09 -23.60 22.53
CA PHE A 268 7.11 -22.61 22.96
C PHE A 268 7.65 -21.80 24.16
N VAL A 269 7.43 -20.51 24.13
CA VAL A 269 7.76 -19.58 25.21
C VAL A 269 6.46 -19.04 25.79
N GLU A 270 6.21 -19.36 27.03
CA GLU A 270 5.05 -18.85 27.77
C GLU A 270 5.03 -17.32 27.77
N ASN A 271 3.86 -16.75 27.55
CA ASN A 271 3.66 -15.32 27.53
C ASN A 271 2.21 -14.98 27.87
N ASP A 272 1.98 -13.76 28.36
CA ASP A 272 0.67 -13.30 28.86
C ASP A 272 -0.47 -13.41 27.83
N ASP A 273 -0.14 -13.29 26.57
CA ASP A 273 -1.10 -13.39 25.46
C ASP A 273 -1.33 -14.83 24.97
N ASN A 274 -0.61 -15.82 25.52
CA ASN A 274 -0.58 -17.21 25.05
C ASN A 274 -0.31 -17.37 23.54
N ARG A 275 0.43 -16.41 22.94
CA ARG A 275 0.76 -16.40 21.50
C ARG A 275 1.81 -17.44 21.17
N LEU A 276 1.62 -18.15 20.06
CA LEU A 276 2.59 -19.11 19.57
C LEU A 276 3.93 -18.46 19.17
N PHE A 277 3.91 -17.17 18.77
CA PHE A 277 5.07 -16.49 18.22
C PHE A 277 5.29 -15.14 18.89
N THR A 278 6.39 -14.98 19.60
CA THR A 278 6.76 -13.74 20.31
C THR A 278 8.01 -13.07 19.74
N HIS A 279 8.90 -13.84 19.14
CA HIS A 279 10.25 -13.39 18.71
C HIS A 279 10.49 -13.51 17.20
N VAL A 280 9.47 -13.77 16.36
CA VAL A 280 9.65 -13.93 14.91
C VAL A 280 9.36 -12.63 14.20
N SER A 281 10.39 -11.99 13.65
CA SER A 281 10.21 -10.86 12.74
C SER A 281 10.06 -11.33 11.27
N ASN A 282 9.45 -10.48 10.42
CA ASN A 282 9.35 -10.77 8.98
C ASN A 282 10.74 -10.93 8.33
N SER A 283 11.72 -10.16 8.79
CA SER A 283 13.11 -10.30 8.32
C SER A 283 13.72 -11.65 8.70
N MET A 284 13.46 -12.14 9.94
CA MET A 284 13.94 -13.47 10.36
C MET A 284 13.29 -14.59 9.55
N ALA A 285 11.98 -14.54 9.35
CA ALA A 285 11.27 -15.51 8.51
C ALA A 285 11.83 -15.51 7.07
N ASN A 286 12.00 -14.35 6.46
CA ASN A 286 12.55 -14.24 5.10
C ASN A 286 14.00 -14.75 5.01
N LYS A 287 14.85 -14.46 6.00
CA LYS A 287 16.24 -15.00 6.05
C LYS A 287 16.24 -16.53 6.15
N LEU A 288 15.35 -17.10 6.96
CA LEU A 288 15.22 -18.56 7.07
C LEU A 288 14.75 -19.19 5.76
N ILE A 289 13.73 -18.63 5.13
CA ILE A 289 13.20 -19.10 3.84
C ILE A 289 14.32 -19.08 2.80
N LYS A 290 14.98 -17.93 2.60
CA LYS A 290 16.11 -17.81 1.67
C LYS A 290 17.22 -18.80 1.95
N LYS A 291 17.58 -19.02 3.22
CA LYS A 291 18.61 -19.99 3.61
C LYS A 291 18.22 -21.43 3.25
N ARG A 292 16.95 -21.79 3.38
CA ARG A 292 16.47 -23.16 3.18
C ARG A 292 16.14 -23.48 1.72
N THR A 293 15.66 -22.49 0.97
CA THR A 293 15.20 -22.69 -0.41
C THR A 293 16.21 -22.23 -1.47
N GLN A 294 17.22 -21.44 -1.09
CA GLN A 294 18.16 -20.77 -2.02
C GLN A 294 17.44 -19.86 -3.04
N THR A 295 16.20 -19.42 -2.74
CA THR A 295 15.38 -18.55 -3.58
C THR A 295 15.16 -17.17 -2.96
N GLU A 296 14.59 -16.24 -3.72
CA GLU A 296 14.19 -14.93 -3.23
C GLU A 296 12.73 -14.90 -2.74
N VAL A 297 12.12 -16.07 -2.52
CA VAL A 297 10.78 -16.21 -1.97
C VAL A 297 10.72 -15.65 -0.54
N THR A 298 9.66 -14.94 -0.23
CA THR A 298 9.44 -14.31 1.08
C THR A 298 8.37 -15.05 1.88
N CYS A 299 8.13 -14.65 3.13
CA CYS A 299 7.00 -15.14 3.90
C CYS A 299 5.66 -14.95 3.19
N HIS A 300 5.46 -13.82 2.48
CA HIS A 300 4.29 -13.63 1.63
C HIS A 300 4.30 -14.58 0.41
N GLY A 301 5.47 -14.89 -0.11
CA GLY A 301 5.65 -15.88 -1.17
C GLY A 301 5.26 -17.30 -0.75
N LEU A 302 5.42 -17.68 0.53
CA LEU A 302 4.91 -18.97 1.02
C LEU A 302 3.37 -19.05 0.94
N ARG A 303 2.68 -17.93 1.13
CA ARG A 303 1.23 -17.88 0.89
C ARG A 303 0.91 -18.02 -0.60
N HIS A 304 1.68 -17.41 -1.49
CA HIS A 304 1.55 -17.64 -2.93
C HIS A 304 1.78 -19.11 -3.27
N THR A 305 2.81 -19.73 -2.69
CA THR A 305 3.10 -21.17 -2.79
C THR A 305 1.91 -22.03 -2.36
N TYR A 306 1.26 -21.69 -1.24
CA TYR A 306 0.08 -22.43 -0.78
C TYR A 306 -1.10 -22.31 -1.75
N VAL A 307 -1.35 -21.13 -2.30
CA VAL A 307 -2.39 -20.94 -3.33
C VAL A 307 -2.07 -21.74 -4.59
N SER A 308 -0.83 -21.67 -5.09
CA SER A 308 -0.38 -22.45 -6.25
C SER A 308 -0.55 -23.95 -6.01
N PHE A 309 -0.23 -24.43 -4.80
CA PHE A 309 -0.45 -25.81 -4.39
C PHE A 309 -1.93 -26.21 -4.47
N LEU A 310 -2.85 -25.36 -3.98
CA LEU A 310 -4.29 -25.64 -4.05
C LEU A 310 -4.80 -25.66 -5.51
N ILE A 311 -4.32 -24.72 -6.35
CA ILE A 311 -4.64 -24.69 -7.79
C ILE A 311 -4.17 -25.97 -8.47
N TYR A 312 -2.96 -26.42 -8.18
CA TYR A 312 -2.42 -27.66 -8.72
C TYR A 312 -3.28 -28.87 -8.36
N HIS A 313 -3.82 -28.90 -7.14
CA HIS A 313 -4.74 -29.95 -6.69
C HIS A 313 -6.22 -29.74 -7.09
N ASN A 314 -6.49 -28.92 -8.09
CA ASN A 314 -7.82 -28.67 -8.65
C ASN A 314 -8.85 -28.10 -7.67
N VAL A 315 -8.40 -27.40 -6.62
CA VAL A 315 -9.33 -26.66 -5.74
C VAL A 315 -9.86 -25.46 -6.51
N ASP A 316 -11.18 -25.25 -6.49
CA ASP A 316 -11.80 -24.14 -7.21
C ASP A 316 -11.40 -22.77 -6.66
N VAL A 317 -11.40 -21.75 -7.53
CA VAL A 317 -10.92 -20.41 -7.21
C VAL A 317 -11.71 -19.73 -6.09
N VAL A 318 -13.00 -20.02 -5.95
CA VAL A 318 -13.86 -19.42 -4.92
C VAL A 318 -13.50 -20.01 -3.56
N SER A 319 -13.30 -21.32 -3.48
CA SER A 319 -12.83 -22.02 -2.27
C SER A 319 -11.44 -21.55 -1.88
N ILE A 320 -10.50 -21.41 -2.83
CA ILE A 320 -9.18 -20.86 -2.57
C ILE A 320 -9.28 -19.44 -1.98
N ALA A 321 -10.05 -18.54 -2.61
CA ALA A 321 -10.22 -17.17 -2.13
C ALA A 321 -10.75 -17.13 -0.69
N ARG A 322 -11.72 -18.00 -0.34
CA ARG A 322 -12.24 -18.14 1.02
C ARG A 322 -11.18 -18.64 2.00
N LEU A 323 -10.44 -19.69 1.65
CA LEU A 323 -9.42 -20.30 2.50
C LEU A 323 -8.31 -19.32 2.83
N VAL A 324 -7.87 -18.51 1.86
CA VAL A 324 -6.80 -17.54 2.09
C VAL A 324 -7.32 -16.17 2.55
N GLY A 325 -8.63 -15.90 2.52
CA GLY A 325 -9.23 -14.64 2.95
C GLY A 325 -8.92 -13.49 2.00
N HIS A 326 -9.09 -13.70 0.69
CA HIS A 326 -9.14 -12.66 -0.33
C HIS A 326 -10.50 -11.96 -0.26
N LYS A 327 -10.56 -10.71 -0.70
CA LYS A 327 -11.80 -9.93 -0.71
C LYS A 327 -12.85 -10.60 -1.60
N ASP A 328 -12.42 -11.10 -2.76
CA ASP A 328 -13.23 -11.84 -3.73
C ASP A 328 -12.34 -12.79 -4.57
N ALA A 329 -12.97 -13.62 -5.40
CA ALA A 329 -12.26 -14.55 -6.27
C ALA A 329 -11.46 -13.85 -7.39
N THR A 330 -11.81 -12.59 -7.73
CA THR A 330 -11.13 -11.81 -8.76
C THR A 330 -9.68 -11.53 -8.37
N GLU A 331 -9.43 -11.26 -7.07
CA GLU A 331 -8.06 -11.07 -6.54
C GLU A 331 -7.21 -12.33 -6.79
N THR A 332 -7.79 -13.52 -6.57
CA THR A 332 -7.12 -14.80 -6.83
C THR A 332 -6.89 -15.02 -8.32
N LEU A 333 -7.92 -14.81 -9.14
CA LEU A 333 -7.82 -15.00 -10.60
C LEU A 333 -6.77 -14.07 -11.21
N GLN A 334 -6.78 -12.77 -10.87
CA GLN A 334 -5.81 -11.80 -11.41
C GLN A 334 -4.36 -12.14 -11.03
N THR A 335 -4.15 -12.63 -9.80
CA THR A 335 -2.80 -12.95 -9.31
C THR A 335 -2.27 -14.25 -9.90
N TYR A 336 -3.13 -15.24 -10.13
CA TYR A 336 -2.74 -16.59 -10.52
C TYR A 336 -3.27 -17.00 -11.90
N ALA A 337 -3.68 -16.04 -12.75
CA ALA A 337 -4.22 -16.30 -14.09
C ALA A 337 -3.33 -17.25 -14.90
N HIS A 338 -2.02 -17.04 -14.88
CA HIS A 338 -1.03 -17.84 -15.59
C HIS A 338 -1.02 -19.33 -15.17
N LEU A 339 -1.35 -19.64 -13.91
CA LEU A 339 -1.45 -21.04 -13.44
C LEU A 339 -2.77 -21.70 -13.91
N PHE A 340 -3.85 -20.92 -13.95
CA PHE A 340 -5.11 -21.39 -14.50
C PHE A 340 -5.04 -21.60 -16.02
N GLU A 341 -4.31 -20.74 -16.75
CA GLU A 341 -4.06 -20.89 -18.20
C GLU A 341 -3.29 -22.16 -18.50
N LYS A 342 -2.20 -22.47 -17.77
CA LYS A 342 -1.47 -23.75 -17.93
C LYS A 342 -2.38 -24.97 -17.77
N LYS A 343 -3.35 -24.92 -16.85
CA LYS A 343 -4.33 -26.00 -16.67
C LYS A 343 -5.41 -26.07 -17.72
N GLN A 344 -5.69 -24.96 -18.40
CA GLN A 344 -6.69 -24.93 -19.47
C GLN A 344 -6.28 -25.83 -20.63
N ASP A 345 -4.99 -25.94 -20.92
CA ASP A 345 -4.47 -26.86 -21.93
C ASP A 345 -4.77 -28.32 -21.56
N GLU A 346 -4.58 -28.70 -20.29
CA GLU A 346 -4.94 -30.04 -19.80
C GLU A 346 -6.46 -30.34 -19.94
N VAL A 347 -7.29 -29.31 -19.65
CA VAL A 347 -8.74 -29.41 -19.82
C VAL A 347 -9.13 -29.54 -21.29
N PHE A 348 -8.51 -28.79 -22.20
CA PHE A 348 -8.73 -28.93 -23.64
C PHE A 348 -8.36 -30.32 -24.15
N ASP A 349 -7.24 -30.87 -23.71
CA ASP A 349 -6.82 -32.23 -24.09
C ASP A 349 -7.76 -33.28 -23.51
N PHE A 350 -8.26 -33.10 -22.30
CA PHE A 350 -9.29 -33.95 -21.73
C PHE A 350 -10.60 -33.90 -22.54
N VAL A 351 -11.10 -32.71 -22.83
CA VAL A 351 -12.33 -32.53 -23.62
C VAL A 351 -12.19 -33.16 -25.01
N ARG A 352 -11.04 -32.99 -25.69
CA ARG A 352 -10.78 -33.64 -26.98
C ARG A 352 -10.82 -35.16 -26.93
N LYS A 353 -10.52 -35.77 -25.76
CA LYS A 353 -10.56 -37.24 -25.59
C LYS A 353 -11.95 -37.78 -25.30
N ILE A 354 -12.86 -36.93 -24.80
CA ILE A 354 -14.24 -37.36 -24.44
C ILE A 354 -15.32 -36.84 -25.39
N ALA A 355 -15.00 -35.87 -26.24
CA ALA A 355 -15.88 -35.38 -27.31
C ALA A 355 -15.67 -36.16 -28.61
#